data_fabae5c58f63654fd1091f6ea47b1b10
#
_entry.id   fabae5c58f63654fd1091f6ea47b1b10
#
_cell.length_a   1.000
_cell.length_b   1.000
_cell.length_c   1.000
_cell.angle_alpha   90.00
_cell.angle_beta   90.00
_cell.angle_gamma   90.00
#
_symmetry.space_group_name_H-M   'P 1'
#
loop_
_entity.id
_entity.type
_entity.pdbx_description
1 polymer ?
#
loop_
_entity_poly.entity_id
_entity_poly.type
_entity_poly.pdbx_seq_one_letter_code
_entity_poly.pdbx_strand_id
1 'polypeptide(L)'
;MALDTATETATAQASGTAATDKFKKTRAPQADTSPERAAAIYKDLFKAFEEITLKHQITYDEYEVVKWWMIQVGENGEWPLWLDVFYEHVVEKANYDRKGYTGTQGSIEGPYYVDNAPKLPAECEMPMRDQDRAAQALYFTGQVTDVDGNGLGGATVELWHADEAVSYTHLTLPTTRHV
;
A
#
# COMPACT_ATOMS: atom_id res chain seq x y z
N MET A 1 30.44 -29.08 -42.81
CA MET A 1 29.59 -29.56 -41.72
C MET A 1 29.44 -28.37 -40.78
N ALA A 2 28.39 -27.59 -41.01
CA ALA A 2 28.13 -26.36 -40.28
C ALA A 2 27.14 -26.67 -39.15
N LEU A 3 27.51 -26.34 -37.93
CA LEU A 3 26.65 -26.43 -36.75
C LEU A 3 25.91 -25.13 -36.63
N ASP A 4 24.62 -25.22 -36.89
CA ASP A 4 23.63 -24.16 -36.69
C ASP A 4 23.27 -24.16 -35.18
N THR A 5 23.76 -23.19 -34.44
CA THR A 5 23.33 -22.93 -33.05
C THR A 5 22.37 -21.75 -33.08
N ALA A 6 21.11 -22.04 -33.30
CA ALA A 6 20.06 -21.09 -33.03
C ALA A 6 19.88 -20.97 -31.51
N THR A 7 20.39 -19.87 -30.95
CA THR A 7 20.12 -19.47 -29.57
C THR A 7 18.71 -18.85 -29.53
N GLU A 8 17.73 -19.64 -29.14
CA GLU A 8 16.41 -19.12 -28.75
C GLU A 8 16.57 -18.31 -27.44
N THR A 9 16.58 -17.00 -27.57
CA THR A 9 16.39 -16.07 -26.47
C THR A 9 14.91 -16.12 -26.09
N ALA A 10 14.56 -16.96 -25.16
CA ALA A 10 13.25 -16.92 -24.49
C ALA A 10 13.17 -15.61 -23.70
N THR A 11 12.54 -14.60 -24.26
CA THR A 11 12.05 -13.43 -23.50
C THR A 11 10.98 -13.92 -22.57
N ALA A 12 11.34 -14.13 -21.31
CA ALA A 12 10.38 -14.34 -20.23
C ALA A 12 9.57 -13.04 -20.08
N GLN A 13 8.43 -13.00 -20.74
CA GLN A 13 7.42 -11.98 -20.55
C GLN A 13 6.85 -12.23 -19.16
N ALA A 14 7.17 -11.34 -18.20
CA ALA A 14 6.57 -11.36 -16.88
C ALA A 14 5.06 -11.21 -17.04
N SER A 15 4.35 -12.32 -16.93
CA SER A 15 2.89 -12.34 -16.96
C SER A 15 2.41 -11.81 -15.60
N GLY A 16 2.22 -10.49 -15.52
CA GLY A 16 1.50 -9.89 -14.40
C GLY A 16 0.11 -10.54 -14.31
N THR A 17 -0.31 -10.91 -13.11
CA THR A 17 -1.66 -11.40 -12.90
C THR A 17 -2.67 -10.28 -13.22
N ALA A 18 -3.91 -10.63 -13.59
CA ALA A 18 -4.98 -9.64 -13.82
C ALA A 18 -5.18 -8.71 -12.61
N ALA A 19 -4.89 -9.18 -11.41
CA ALA A 19 -4.89 -8.38 -10.18
C ALA A 19 -3.78 -7.32 -10.19
N THR A 20 -2.56 -7.66 -10.61
CA THR A 20 -1.44 -6.74 -10.75
C THR A 20 -1.74 -5.66 -11.80
N ASP A 21 -2.34 -6.03 -12.93
CA ASP A 21 -2.71 -5.07 -13.96
C ASP A 21 -3.84 -4.13 -13.53
N LYS A 22 -4.81 -4.65 -12.78
CA LYS A 22 -5.87 -3.84 -12.17
C LYS A 22 -5.26 -2.86 -11.16
N PHE A 23 -4.37 -3.34 -10.28
CA PHE A 23 -3.68 -2.52 -9.30
C PHE A 23 -2.87 -1.38 -9.95
N LYS A 24 -2.09 -1.68 -10.97
CA LYS A 24 -1.33 -0.67 -11.73
C LYS A 24 -2.24 0.41 -12.34
N LYS A 25 -3.41 0.04 -12.86
CA LYS A 25 -4.38 0.97 -13.45
C LYS A 25 -5.06 1.86 -12.41
N THR A 26 -5.40 1.31 -11.24
CA THR A 26 -6.07 2.06 -10.17
C THR A 26 -5.15 3.03 -9.44
N ARG A 27 -3.84 2.76 -9.46
CA ARG A 27 -2.81 3.61 -8.84
C ARG A 27 -2.15 4.60 -9.81
N ALA A 28 -2.67 4.74 -11.03
CA ALA A 28 -2.20 5.79 -11.92
C ALA A 28 -2.44 7.16 -11.26
N PRO A 29 -1.44 8.08 -11.26
CA PRO A 29 -1.57 9.36 -10.59
C PRO A 29 -2.75 10.15 -11.17
N GLN A 30 -3.68 10.50 -10.30
CA GLN A 30 -4.82 11.36 -10.63
C GLN A 30 -4.57 12.82 -10.21
N ALA A 31 -3.45 13.06 -9.52
CA ALA A 31 -3.09 14.37 -9.03
C ALA A 31 -2.29 15.14 -10.10
N ASP A 32 -2.69 16.37 -10.33
CA ASP A 32 -1.99 17.31 -11.22
C ASP A 32 -0.81 17.92 -10.45
N THR A 33 0.38 17.37 -10.68
CA THR A 33 1.62 17.92 -10.13
C THR A 33 2.39 18.61 -11.25
N SER A 34 2.74 19.89 -11.06
CA SER A 34 3.46 20.62 -12.09
C SER A 34 4.84 20.00 -12.38
N PRO A 35 5.33 20.05 -13.62
CA PRO A 35 6.64 19.54 -13.98
C PRO A 35 7.77 20.14 -13.14
N GLU A 36 7.67 21.43 -12.78
CA GLU A 36 8.65 22.14 -11.96
C GLU A 36 8.68 21.57 -10.53
N ARG A 37 7.51 21.27 -9.96
CA ARG A 37 7.39 20.64 -8.64
C ARG A 37 7.98 19.23 -8.66
N ALA A 38 7.65 18.45 -9.66
CA ALA A 38 8.20 17.10 -9.83
C ALA A 38 9.73 17.14 -9.97
N ALA A 39 10.26 18.04 -10.81
CA ALA A 39 11.69 18.20 -10.99
C ALA A 39 12.41 18.60 -9.68
N ALA A 40 11.82 19.46 -8.87
CA ALA A 40 12.39 19.84 -7.58
C ALA A 40 12.47 18.62 -6.64
N ILE A 41 11.42 17.80 -6.55
CA ILE A 41 11.41 16.58 -5.73
C ILE A 41 12.48 15.59 -6.21
N TYR A 42 12.59 15.36 -7.53
CA TYR A 42 13.61 14.45 -8.08
C TYR A 42 15.03 14.96 -7.81
N LYS A 43 15.28 16.27 -7.92
CA LYS A 43 16.58 16.85 -7.58
C LYS A 43 16.97 16.57 -6.13
N ASP A 44 16.04 16.74 -5.19
CA ASP A 44 16.31 16.50 -3.78
C ASP A 44 16.48 14.99 -3.49
N LEU A 45 15.75 14.12 -4.21
CA LEU A 45 15.93 12.67 -4.12
C LEU A 45 17.34 12.25 -4.56
N PHE A 46 17.84 12.77 -5.70
CA PHE A 46 19.21 12.47 -6.15
C PHE A 46 20.26 13.00 -5.17
N LYS A 47 20.04 14.18 -4.59
CA LYS A 47 20.90 14.70 -3.53
C LYS A 47 20.94 13.78 -2.30
N ALA A 48 19.79 13.21 -1.90
CA ALA A 48 19.75 12.24 -0.83
C ALA A 48 20.53 10.96 -1.16
N PHE A 49 20.50 10.47 -2.40
CA PHE A 49 21.35 9.38 -2.85
C PHE A 49 22.84 9.70 -2.74
N GLU A 50 23.26 10.91 -3.13
CA GLU A 50 24.64 11.37 -2.96
C GLU A 50 25.05 11.40 -1.49
N GLU A 51 24.23 11.99 -0.62
CA GLU A 51 24.48 12.08 0.82
C GLU A 51 24.62 10.69 1.47
N ILE A 52 23.75 9.74 1.10
CA ILE A 52 23.80 8.36 1.59
C ILE A 52 25.08 7.67 1.12
N THR A 53 25.42 7.81 -0.16
CA THR A 53 26.61 7.22 -0.77
C THR A 53 27.88 7.69 -0.07
N LEU A 54 28.01 8.99 0.14
CA LEU A 54 29.16 9.58 0.81
C LEU A 54 29.23 9.20 2.29
N LYS A 55 28.09 9.22 2.99
CA LYS A 55 27.98 8.86 4.41
C LYS A 55 28.43 7.44 4.68
N HIS A 56 28.01 6.50 3.84
CA HIS A 56 28.29 5.07 4.01
C HIS A 56 29.53 4.62 3.23
N GLN A 57 30.15 5.50 2.44
CA GLN A 57 31.30 5.19 1.58
C GLN A 57 31.06 3.95 0.71
N ILE A 58 29.87 3.93 0.06
CA ILE A 58 29.38 2.79 -0.72
C ILE A 58 30.39 2.42 -1.79
N THR A 59 30.83 1.15 -1.79
CA THR A 59 31.72 0.57 -2.80
C THR A 59 30.96 0.19 -4.06
N TYR A 60 31.69 -0.09 -5.14
CA TYR A 60 31.07 -0.56 -6.39
C TYR A 60 30.34 -1.90 -6.22
N ASP A 61 30.86 -2.82 -5.41
CA ASP A 61 30.22 -4.11 -5.14
C ASP A 61 28.89 -3.90 -4.39
N GLU A 62 28.86 -3.03 -3.40
CA GLU A 62 27.65 -2.68 -2.67
C GLU A 62 26.64 -1.97 -3.56
N TYR A 63 27.10 -1.06 -4.44
CA TYR A 63 26.25 -0.41 -5.44
C TYR A 63 25.60 -1.44 -6.38
N GLU A 64 26.36 -2.42 -6.90
CA GLU A 64 25.81 -3.47 -7.76
C GLU A 64 24.74 -4.30 -7.07
N VAL A 65 24.91 -4.60 -5.78
CA VAL A 65 23.90 -5.32 -4.97
C VAL A 65 22.61 -4.48 -4.84
N VAL A 66 22.72 -3.18 -4.50
CA VAL A 66 21.57 -2.29 -4.36
C VAL A 66 20.86 -2.12 -5.70
N LYS A 67 21.62 -1.91 -6.78
CA LYS A 67 21.07 -1.80 -8.14
C LYS A 67 20.31 -3.06 -8.54
N TRP A 68 20.91 -4.22 -8.33
CA TRP A 68 20.26 -5.50 -8.62
C TRP A 68 18.97 -5.68 -7.84
N TRP A 69 18.97 -5.37 -6.54
CA TRP A 69 17.77 -5.42 -5.70
C TRP A 69 16.66 -4.51 -6.25
N MET A 70 16.97 -3.27 -6.60
CA MET A 70 15.99 -2.33 -7.18
C MET A 70 15.40 -2.87 -8.50
N ILE A 71 16.23 -3.47 -9.35
CA ILE A 71 15.78 -4.09 -10.60
C ILE A 71 14.82 -5.25 -10.30
N GLN A 72 15.17 -6.14 -9.36
CA GLN A 72 14.32 -7.28 -9.00
C GLN A 72 12.97 -6.84 -8.42
N VAL A 73 12.94 -5.83 -7.55
CA VAL A 73 11.70 -5.23 -7.04
C VAL A 73 10.82 -4.73 -8.21
N GLY A 74 11.45 -4.12 -9.21
CA GLY A 74 10.76 -3.64 -10.41
C GLY A 74 10.24 -4.78 -11.30
N GLU A 75 11.06 -5.76 -11.58
CA GLU A 75 10.70 -6.91 -12.43
C GLU A 75 9.59 -7.75 -11.81
N ASN A 76 9.61 -7.93 -10.49
CA ASN A 76 8.56 -8.62 -9.74
C ASN A 76 7.27 -7.77 -9.58
N GLY A 77 7.30 -6.50 -9.93
CA GLY A 77 6.16 -5.59 -9.76
C GLY A 77 5.86 -5.23 -8.31
N GLU A 78 6.86 -5.28 -7.43
CA GLU A 78 6.74 -5.07 -5.98
C GLU A 78 6.91 -3.60 -5.55
N TRP A 79 7.27 -2.68 -6.45
CA TRP A 79 7.39 -1.26 -6.12
C TRP A 79 6.15 -0.68 -5.46
N PRO A 80 4.92 -0.95 -5.95
CA PRO A 80 3.73 -0.44 -5.29
C PRO A 80 3.62 -0.92 -3.84
N LEU A 81 3.87 -2.20 -3.57
CA LEU A 81 3.83 -2.74 -2.21
C LEU A 81 4.87 -2.05 -1.31
N TRP A 82 6.10 -1.90 -1.79
CA TRP A 82 7.16 -1.26 -1.03
C TRP A 82 6.87 0.22 -0.76
N LEU A 83 6.39 0.96 -1.76
CA LEU A 83 6.07 2.37 -1.65
C LEU A 83 4.85 2.60 -0.76
N ASP A 84 3.79 1.82 -0.92
CA ASP A 84 2.55 1.95 -0.16
C ASP A 84 2.74 1.56 1.31
N VAL A 85 3.61 0.60 1.62
CA VAL A 85 3.86 0.20 3.01
C VAL A 85 4.83 1.13 3.73
N PHE A 86 5.92 1.55 3.09
CA PHE A 86 6.99 2.29 3.76
C PHE A 86 6.98 3.79 3.46
N TYR A 87 6.81 4.19 2.21
CA TYR A 87 6.90 5.58 1.82
C TYR A 87 5.60 6.34 2.07
N GLU A 88 4.45 5.74 1.77
CA GLU A 88 3.14 6.36 2.00
C GLU A 88 2.92 6.72 3.47
N HIS A 89 3.42 5.92 4.41
CA HIS A 89 3.39 6.25 5.83
C HIS A 89 4.09 7.59 6.15
N VAL A 90 5.22 7.86 5.52
CA VAL A 90 5.96 9.13 5.68
C VAL A 90 5.17 10.29 5.07
N VAL A 91 4.54 10.06 3.92
CA VAL A 91 3.66 11.04 3.26
C VAL A 91 2.45 11.36 4.12
N GLU A 92 1.80 10.34 4.70
CA GLU A 92 0.65 10.53 5.58
C GLU A 92 1.01 11.34 6.83
N LYS A 93 2.13 11.00 7.48
CA LYS A 93 2.65 11.77 8.61
C LYS A 93 2.91 13.23 8.24
N ALA A 94 3.57 13.49 7.12
CA ALA A 94 3.86 14.85 6.67
C ALA A 94 2.58 15.64 6.34
N ASN A 95 1.55 14.99 5.81
CA ASN A 95 0.25 15.61 5.55
C ASN A 95 -0.52 15.91 6.84
N TYR A 96 -0.50 15.01 7.82
CA TYR A 96 -1.09 15.22 9.13
C TYR A 96 -0.48 16.41 9.83
N ASP A 97 0.84 16.46 9.95
CA ASP A 97 1.58 17.54 10.58
C ASP A 97 1.32 18.90 9.91
N ARG A 98 1.27 18.93 8.56
CA ARG A 98 1.02 20.14 7.77
C ARG A 98 -0.38 20.70 7.97
N LYS A 99 -1.38 19.85 8.13
CA LYS A 99 -2.79 20.27 8.28
C LYS A 99 -3.16 20.66 9.70
N GLY A 100 -2.32 20.36 10.68
CA GLY A 100 -2.55 20.69 12.09
C GLY A 100 -3.78 19.97 12.66
N TYR A 101 -4.04 18.75 12.24
CA TYR A 101 -5.11 17.92 12.79
C TYR A 101 -4.90 17.66 14.29
N THR A 102 -6.01 17.63 15.04
CA THR A 102 -6.03 17.35 16.47
C THR A 102 -6.66 16.00 16.82
N GLY A 103 -7.20 15.29 15.86
CA GLY A 103 -7.78 13.96 16.02
C GLY A 103 -6.74 12.85 15.99
N THR A 104 -7.20 11.62 15.88
CA THR A 104 -6.34 10.46 15.67
C THR A 104 -5.55 10.61 14.37
N GLN A 105 -4.25 10.34 14.44
CA GLN A 105 -3.41 10.37 13.24
C GLN A 105 -3.91 9.34 12.23
N GLY A 106 -4.00 9.74 10.97
CA GLY A 106 -4.31 8.85 9.86
C GLY A 106 -3.28 7.74 9.70
N SER A 107 -3.71 6.66 9.10
CA SER A 107 -2.87 5.54 8.70
C SER A 107 -3.04 5.28 7.21
N ILE A 108 -2.10 4.57 6.63
CA ILE A 108 -2.21 4.11 5.25
C ILE A 108 -3.31 3.04 5.13
N GLU A 109 -4.01 3.02 4.01
CA GLU A 109 -5.00 1.96 3.72
C GLU A 109 -4.33 0.61 3.52
N GLY A 110 -3.09 0.63 3.02
CA GLY A 110 -2.32 -0.55 2.70
C GLY A 110 -2.75 -1.21 1.38
N PRO A 111 -2.03 -2.25 0.95
CA PRO A 111 -2.24 -2.87 -0.37
C PRO A 111 -3.47 -3.76 -0.45
N TYR A 112 -4.15 -4.01 0.66
CA TYR A 112 -5.28 -4.93 0.76
C TYR A 112 -6.64 -4.24 0.75
N TYR A 113 -6.66 -2.93 0.73
CA TYR A 113 -7.90 -2.17 0.63
C TYR A 113 -8.59 -2.38 -0.72
N VAL A 114 -9.90 -2.57 -0.69
CA VAL A 114 -10.74 -2.75 -1.89
C VAL A 114 -11.94 -1.83 -1.80
N ASP A 115 -12.07 -0.93 -2.75
CA ASP A 115 -13.23 -0.03 -2.85
C ASP A 115 -14.56 -0.76 -2.91
N ASN A 116 -15.61 -0.09 -2.41
CA ASN A 116 -17.00 -0.55 -2.52
C ASN A 116 -17.28 -1.87 -1.78
N ALA A 117 -16.71 -2.05 -0.61
CA ALA A 117 -16.99 -3.18 0.24
C ALA A 117 -18.49 -3.33 0.58
N PRO A 118 -18.99 -4.56 0.78
CA PRO A 118 -20.36 -4.79 1.19
C PRO A 118 -20.69 -4.08 2.49
N LYS A 119 -21.85 -3.41 2.55
CA LYS A 119 -22.34 -2.76 3.76
C LYS A 119 -23.02 -3.81 4.66
N LEU A 120 -22.61 -3.87 5.90
CA LEU A 120 -23.17 -4.74 6.91
C LEU A 120 -23.76 -3.93 8.08
N PRO A 121 -24.63 -4.54 8.92
CA PRO A 121 -25.09 -3.92 10.16
C PRO A 121 -23.92 -3.61 11.11
N ALA A 122 -24.12 -2.66 12.04
CA ALA A 122 -23.12 -2.27 13.03
C ALA A 122 -22.67 -3.42 13.95
N GLU A 123 -23.53 -4.40 14.16
CA GLU A 123 -23.20 -5.67 14.83
C GLU A 123 -23.33 -6.79 13.80
N CYS A 124 -22.23 -7.39 13.45
CA CYS A 124 -22.19 -8.44 12.43
C CYS A 124 -20.95 -9.34 12.60
N GLU A 125 -20.99 -10.46 11.97
CA GLU A 125 -19.85 -11.35 11.75
C GLU A 125 -19.29 -11.06 10.35
N MET A 126 -17.97 -10.90 10.24
CA MET A 126 -17.33 -10.76 8.93
C MET A 126 -17.52 -12.04 8.11
N PRO A 127 -17.79 -11.93 6.79
CA PRO A 127 -17.81 -13.11 5.94
C PRO A 127 -16.48 -13.87 6.07
N MET A 128 -16.57 -15.14 6.41
CA MET A 128 -15.45 -16.05 6.56
C MET A 128 -15.64 -17.26 5.67
N ARG A 129 -14.56 -17.85 5.20
CA ARG A 129 -14.59 -19.16 4.57
C ARG A 129 -14.81 -20.22 5.65
N ASP A 130 -15.42 -21.35 5.29
CA ASP A 130 -15.70 -22.42 6.25
C ASP A 130 -14.44 -22.95 6.95
N GLN A 131 -13.31 -22.97 6.24
CA GLN A 131 -12.01 -23.38 6.79
C GLN A 131 -11.49 -22.45 7.89
N ASP A 132 -11.84 -21.17 7.83
CA ASP A 132 -11.35 -20.15 8.78
C ASP A 132 -12.19 -20.11 10.07
N ARG A 133 -13.39 -20.73 10.06
CA ARG A 133 -14.30 -20.78 11.22
C ARG A 133 -13.75 -21.57 12.41
N ALA A 134 -12.78 -22.43 12.19
CA ALA A 134 -12.10 -23.17 13.24
C ALA A 134 -11.01 -22.36 13.97
N ALA A 135 -10.65 -21.18 13.43
CA ALA A 135 -9.66 -20.30 14.05
C ALA A 135 -10.21 -19.61 15.30
N GLN A 136 -9.32 -19.02 16.07
CA GLN A 136 -9.70 -18.25 17.25
C GLN A 136 -10.48 -16.99 16.84
N ALA A 137 -11.67 -16.78 17.41
CA ALA A 137 -12.49 -15.61 17.13
C ALA A 137 -11.84 -14.33 17.68
N LEU A 138 -11.82 -13.28 16.83
CA LEU A 138 -11.47 -11.92 17.22
C LEU A 138 -12.75 -11.10 17.36
N TYR A 139 -12.94 -10.49 18.51
CA TYR A 139 -14.02 -9.53 18.77
C TYR A 139 -13.44 -8.12 18.64
N PHE A 140 -13.94 -7.36 17.69
CA PHE A 140 -13.55 -5.96 17.48
C PHE A 140 -14.71 -5.04 17.88
N THR A 141 -14.45 -4.09 18.77
CA THR A 141 -15.41 -3.06 19.18
C THR A 141 -14.75 -1.70 19.19
N GLY A 142 -15.51 -0.65 18.89
CA GLY A 142 -15.00 0.70 18.87
C GLY A 142 -16.09 1.74 18.84
N GLN A 143 -15.73 2.99 19.12
CA GLN A 143 -16.60 4.15 19.00
C GLN A 143 -15.85 5.25 18.24
N VAL A 144 -16.55 5.88 17.29
CA VAL A 144 -16.03 7.05 16.60
C VAL A 144 -16.55 8.31 17.30
N THR A 145 -15.63 9.18 17.69
CA THR A 145 -15.94 10.42 18.41
C THR A 145 -15.30 11.63 17.71
N ASP A 146 -15.83 12.81 18.02
CA ASP A 146 -15.13 14.06 17.73
C ASP A 146 -13.99 14.28 18.74
N VAL A 147 -13.28 15.40 18.60
CA VAL A 147 -12.14 15.76 19.50
C VAL A 147 -12.57 16.07 20.93
N ASP A 148 -13.84 16.35 21.17
CA ASP A 148 -14.43 16.61 22.47
C ASP A 148 -14.98 15.33 23.13
N GLY A 149 -14.89 14.19 22.46
CA GLY A 149 -15.35 12.89 22.95
C GLY A 149 -16.82 12.59 22.66
N ASN A 150 -17.53 13.42 21.89
CA ASN A 150 -18.92 13.17 21.54
C ASN A 150 -19.00 12.14 20.39
N GLY A 151 -19.90 11.18 20.49
CA GLY A 151 -20.10 10.16 19.47
C GLY A 151 -20.53 10.74 18.12
N LEU A 152 -19.89 10.33 17.04
CA LEU A 152 -20.21 10.70 15.66
C LEU A 152 -21.15 9.67 15.04
N GLY A 153 -22.46 9.94 15.07
CA GLY A 153 -23.45 9.12 14.39
C GLY A 153 -23.36 9.28 12.86
N GLY A 154 -23.45 8.15 12.15
CA GLY A 154 -23.37 8.13 10.68
C GLY A 154 -21.97 8.15 10.11
N ALA A 155 -20.91 8.05 10.93
CA ALA A 155 -19.57 7.82 10.42
C ALA A 155 -19.47 6.43 9.75
N THR A 156 -18.77 6.35 8.64
CA THR A 156 -18.50 5.08 7.99
C THR A 156 -17.27 4.44 8.63
N VAL A 157 -17.39 3.18 9.03
CA VAL A 157 -16.26 2.36 9.49
C VAL A 157 -16.03 1.27 8.47
N GLU A 158 -14.82 1.17 7.98
CA GLU A 158 -14.40 0.13 7.07
C GLU A 158 -13.39 -0.77 7.78
N LEU A 159 -13.55 -2.08 7.60
CA LEU A 159 -12.66 -3.07 8.18
C LEU A 159 -12.22 -4.04 7.09
N TRP A 160 -10.91 -4.21 6.96
CA TRP A 160 -10.33 -5.14 6.00
C TRP A 160 -9.13 -5.86 6.59
N HIS A 161 -8.92 -7.07 6.13
CA HIS A 161 -7.74 -7.86 6.48
C HIS A 161 -7.43 -8.87 5.38
N ALA A 162 -6.20 -9.40 5.37
CA ALA A 162 -5.86 -10.58 4.61
C ALA A 162 -6.09 -11.82 5.49
N ASP A 163 -6.63 -12.90 4.91
CA ASP A 163 -6.68 -14.20 5.54
C ASP A 163 -5.35 -14.99 5.33
N GLU A 164 -5.24 -16.19 5.91
CA GLU A 164 -4.06 -17.04 5.80
C GLU A 164 -3.69 -17.39 4.34
N ALA A 165 -4.67 -17.44 3.43
CA ALA A 165 -4.46 -17.69 2.00
C ALA A 165 -4.26 -16.40 1.17
N VAL A 166 -4.05 -15.26 1.83
CA VAL A 166 -3.92 -13.93 1.20
C VAL A 166 -5.16 -13.55 0.35
N SER A 167 -6.33 -14.06 0.72
CA SER A 167 -7.60 -13.55 0.20
C SER A 167 -8.06 -12.38 1.03
N TYR A 168 -8.62 -11.36 0.38
CA TYR A 168 -9.01 -10.12 1.06
C TYR A 168 -10.46 -10.17 1.50
N THR A 169 -10.71 -9.77 2.74
CA THR A 169 -12.06 -9.52 3.24
C THR A 169 -12.18 -8.05 3.61
N HIS A 170 -13.18 -7.38 3.06
CA HIS A 170 -13.45 -5.96 3.29
C HIS A 170 -14.94 -5.75 3.57
N LEU A 171 -15.23 -4.93 4.57
CA LEU A 171 -16.59 -4.58 5.00
C LEU A 171 -16.71 -3.10 5.30
N THR A 172 -17.91 -2.57 5.06
CA THR A 172 -18.29 -1.21 5.46
C THR A 172 -19.40 -1.27 6.51
N LEU A 173 -19.18 -0.67 7.66
CA LEU A 173 -20.11 -0.64 8.78
C LEU A 173 -20.60 0.79 9.03
N PRO A 174 -21.92 1.04 9.16
CA PRO A 174 -22.41 2.31 9.65
C PRO A 174 -22.21 2.39 11.17
N THR A 175 -21.77 3.54 11.68
CA THR A 175 -21.81 3.78 13.13
C THR A 175 -23.23 4.16 13.55
N THR A 176 -23.72 3.50 14.60
CA THR A 176 -24.97 3.91 15.25
C THR A 176 -24.65 4.94 16.34
N ARG A 177 -25.43 6.03 16.38
CA ARG A 177 -25.39 6.97 17.49
C ARG A 177 -26.09 6.32 18.68
N HIS A 178 -25.35 5.90 19.70
CA HIS A 178 -25.97 5.64 20.99
C HIS A 178 -26.28 7.00 21.63
N VAL A 179 -27.56 7.28 21.87
CA VAL A 179 -28.06 8.43 22.61
C VAL A 179 -27.97 8.11 24.11
#